data_568453af6e0416798deedc8d70a82f27
#
_entry.id   568453af6e0416798deedc8d70a82f27
#
_cell.length_a   1.000
_cell.length_b   1.000
_cell.length_c   1.000
_cell.angle_alpha   90.00
_cell.angle_beta   90.00
_cell.angle_gamma   90.00
#
_symmetry.space_group_name_H-M   'P 1'
#
loop_
_entity.id
_entity.type
_entity.pdbx_description
1 polymer ?
#
loop_
_entity_poly.entity_id
_entity_poly.type
_entity_poly.pdbx_seq_one_letter_code
_entity_poly.pdbx_strand_id
1 'polypeptide(L)' 'MRLSELQTKKIISVLSGKNIGSIIDVEINDNGNVIFLIIEQGRNSIFNLNKESDIKVSWEEITKIGEDVILIKKN' A
#
# COMPACT_ATOMS: atom_id res chain seq x y z
N MET A 1 -8.70 13.94 -0.62
CA MET A 1 -7.68 13.17 0.12
C MET A 1 -6.30 13.45 -0.47
N ARG A 2 -5.32 13.62 0.37
CA ARG A 2 -3.95 13.89 -0.07
C ARG A 2 -3.11 12.63 0.01
N LEU A 3 -2.10 12.54 -0.84
CA LEU A 3 -1.14 11.45 -0.77
C LEU A 3 -0.49 11.36 0.62
N SER A 4 -0.16 12.50 1.21
CA SER A 4 0.44 12.52 2.54
C SER A 4 -0.48 11.89 3.60
N GLU A 5 -1.78 12.01 3.43
CA GLU A 5 -2.74 11.34 4.32
C GLU A 5 -2.74 9.84 4.12
N LEU A 6 -2.67 9.39 2.87
CA LEU A 6 -2.59 7.95 2.57
C LEU A 6 -1.33 7.35 3.16
N GLN A 7 -0.22 8.08 3.11
CA GLN A 7 1.06 7.58 3.60
C GLN A 7 1.11 7.40 5.12
N THR A 8 0.22 8.04 5.86
CA THR A 8 0.16 7.86 7.31
C THR A 8 -0.62 6.63 7.72
N LYS A 9 -1.34 6.00 6.80
CA LYS A 9 -2.23 4.89 7.10
C LYS A 9 -1.50 3.56 6.95
N LYS A 10 -1.87 2.60 7.79
CA LYS A 10 -1.34 1.25 7.70
C LYS A 10 -2.14 0.45 6.70
N ILE A 11 -1.45 -0.41 5.96
CA ILE A 11 -2.10 -1.25 4.96
C ILE A 11 -2.35 -2.62 5.56
N ILE A 12 -3.62 -2.98 5.68
CA ILE A 12 -4.05 -4.23 6.30
C ILE A 12 -4.65 -5.12 5.23
N SER A 13 -4.16 -6.35 5.14
CA SER A 13 -4.77 -7.35 4.28
C SER A 13 -6.00 -7.91 4.95
N VAL A 14 -7.17 -7.84 4.29
CA VAL A 14 -8.39 -8.44 4.84
C VAL A 14 -8.34 -9.97 4.78
N LEU A 15 -7.47 -10.53 3.93
CA LEU A 15 -7.33 -11.97 3.81
C LEU A 15 -6.52 -12.57 4.95
N SER A 16 -5.50 -11.87 5.42
CA SER A 16 -4.63 -12.38 6.48
C SER A 16 -4.79 -11.63 7.80
N GLY A 17 -5.41 -10.46 7.78
CA GLY A 17 -5.52 -9.61 8.96
C GLY A 17 -4.21 -8.92 9.35
N LYS A 18 -3.18 -9.05 8.53
CA LYS A 18 -1.85 -8.53 8.86
C LYS A 18 -1.60 -7.16 8.28
N ASN A 19 -0.81 -6.38 8.99
CA ASN A 19 -0.26 -5.13 8.48
C ASN A 19 0.87 -5.49 7.51
N ILE A 20 0.69 -5.19 6.23
CA ILE A 20 1.66 -5.57 5.21
C ILE A 20 2.62 -4.46 4.84
N GLY A 21 2.46 -3.28 5.40
CA GLY A 21 3.41 -2.21 5.16
C GLY A 21 2.77 -0.85 5.06
N SER A 22 3.47 0.07 4.44
CA SER A 22 3.02 1.44 4.25
C SER A 22 3.29 1.89 2.83
N ILE A 23 2.54 2.90 2.39
CA ILE A 23 2.66 3.42 1.04
C ILE A 23 3.92 4.26 0.92
N ILE A 24 4.76 3.94 -0.06
CA ILE A 24 5.96 4.72 -0.35
C ILE A 24 5.85 5.46 -1.68
N ASP A 25 4.93 5.06 -2.54
CA ASP A 25 4.79 5.68 -3.84
C ASP A 25 3.43 5.34 -4.44
N VAL A 26 3.08 6.02 -5.51
CA VAL A 26 1.88 5.70 -6.30
C VAL A 26 2.23 5.79 -7.78
N GLU A 27 1.56 4.98 -8.58
CA GLU A 27 1.63 5.10 -10.04
C GLU A 27 0.32 5.72 -10.52
N ILE A 28 0.45 6.74 -11.34
CA ILE A 28 -0.71 7.41 -11.94
C ILE A 28 -0.61 7.30 -13.46
N ASN A 29 -1.76 7.29 -14.13
CA ASN A 29 -1.78 7.28 -15.57
C ASN A 29 -1.82 8.71 -16.13
N ASP A 30 -1.85 8.82 -17.45
CA ASP A 30 -1.83 10.12 -18.12
C ASP A 30 -3.06 10.96 -17.84
N ASN A 31 -4.15 10.33 -17.41
CA ASN A 31 -5.38 11.01 -17.05
C ASN A 31 -5.39 11.50 -15.60
N GLY A 32 -4.32 11.22 -14.84
CA GLY A 32 -4.23 11.62 -13.45
C GLY A 32 -4.86 10.65 -12.46
N ASN A 33 -5.24 9.46 -12.90
CA ASN A 33 -5.83 8.46 -12.01
C ASN A 33 -4.75 7.60 -11.38
N VAL A 34 -4.92 7.30 -10.10
CA VAL A 34 -4.05 6.36 -9.39
C VAL A 34 -4.39 4.96 -9.86
N ILE A 35 -3.41 4.24 -10.38
CA ILE A 35 -3.59 2.86 -10.83
C ILE A 35 -2.99 1.85 -9.87
N PHE A 36 -1.88 2.19 -9.21
CA PHE A 36 -1.25 1.32 -8.22
C PHE A 36 -0.77 2.12 -7.03
N LEU A 37 -0.82 1.47 -5.87
CA LEU A 37 -0.09 1.90 -4.69
C LEU A 37 1.15 1.03 -4.56
N ILE A 38 2.29 1.64 -4.26
CA ILE A 38 3.53 0.93 -4.02
C ILE A 38 3.74 0.87 -2.52
N ILE A 39 3.86 -0.32 -1.98
CA ILE A 39 3.90 -0.56 -0.55
C ILE A 39 5.24 -1.17 -0.18
N GLU A 40 5.90 -0.59 0.80
CA GLU A 40 7.10 -1.15 1.39
C GLU A 40 6.73 -2.11 2.50
N GLN A 41 7.31 -3.30 2.47
CA GLN A 41 7.10 -4.30 3.51
C GLN A 41 7.94 -3.96 4.74
N GLY A 42 7.38 -3.25 5.63
CA GLY A 42 7.85 -2.91 6.95
C GLY A 42 9.24 -3.37 7.37
N ARG A 43 9.30 -3.98 8.54
CA ARG A 43 10.57 -4.27 9.21
C ARG A 43 11.43 -5.34 8.58
N ASN A 44 10.85 -6.18 7.76
CA ASN A 44 11.60 -7.21 7.08
C ASN A 44 12.57 -6.64 6.06
N SER A 45 12.38 -5.41 5.68
CA SER A 45 13.26 -4.73 4.75
C SER A 45 14.66 -4.50 5.33
N ILE A 46 14.84 -4.55 6.65
CA ILE A 46 16.14 -4.38 7.29
C ILE A 46 17.12 -5.46 6.83
N PHE A 47 16.63 -6.68 6.69
CA PHE A 47 17.45 -7.81 6.28
C PHE A 47 17.34 -8.11 4.81
N ASN A 48 16.46 -7.41 4.12
CA ASN A 48 16.21 -7.64 2.71
C ASN A 48 16.81 -6.49 1.93
N LEU A 49 18.00 -6.73 1.39
CA LEU A 49 18.71 -5.74 0.61
C LEU A 49 18.13 -5.57 -0.80
N ASN A 50 17.15 -6.38 -1.14
CA ASN A 50 16.52 -6.31 -2.45
C ASN A 50 15.31 -5.39 -2.41
N LYS A 51 15.24 -4.49 -3.38
CA LYS A 51 14.07 -3.64 -3.56
C LYS A 51 12.85 -4.41 -4.07
N GLU A 52 13.00 -5.70 -4.27
CA GLU A 52 11.92 -6.57 -4.69
C GLU A 52 10.89 -6.82 -3.61
N SER A 53 11.14 -6.32 -2.39
CA SER A 53 10.17 -6.41 -1.31
C SER A 53 9.00 -5.45 -1.49
N ASP A 54 9.09 -4.51 -2.42
CA ASP A 54 8.00 -3.59 -2.68
C ASP A 54 6.84 -4.31 -3.36
N ILE A 55 5.64 -4.02 -2.89
CA ILE A 55 4.42 -4.65 -3.39
C ILE A 55 3.60 -3.63 -4.14
N LYS A 56 3.10 -4.00 -5.32
CA LYS A 56 2.13 -3.20 -6.04
C LYS A 56 0.73 -3.66 -5.69
N VAL A 57 -0.11 -2.72 -5.29
CA VAL A 57 -1.52 -2.98 -5.02
C VAL A 57 -2.33 -2.13 -5.99
N SER A 58 -3.17 -2.76 -6.80
CA SER A 58 -4.00 -2.00 -7.72
C SER A 58 -5.08 -1.26 -6.94
N TRP A 59 -5.52 -0.14 -7.51
CA TRP A 59 -6.56 0.67 -6.87
C TRP A 59 -7.83 -0.15 -6.62
N GLU A 60 -8.16 -1.08 -7.52
CA GLU A 60 -9.34 -1.93 -7.39
C GLU A 60 -9.24 -2.93 -6.25
N GLU A 61 -8.04 -3.23 -5.78
CA GLU A 61 -7.85 -4.13 -4.64
C GLU A 61 -8.15 -3.46 -3.30
N ILE A 62 -8.30 -2.14 -3.29
CA ILE A 62 -8.64 -1.40 -2.08
C ILE A 62 -10.10 -1.66 -1.74
N THR A 63 -10.35 -2.19 -0.55
CA THR A 63 -11.69 -2.47 -0.08
C THR A 63 -12.28 -1.27 0.65
N LYS A 64 -11.48 -0.61 1.47
CA LYS A 64 -11.93 0.52 2.26
C LYS A 64 -10.74 1.38 2.69
N ILE A 65 -10.93 2.67 2.68
CA ILE A 65 -9.97 3.62 3.23
C ILE A 65 -10.57 4.17 4.52
N GLY A 66 -9.95 3.80 5.63
CA GLY A 66 -10.36 4.27 6.94
C GLY A 66 -9.54 5.45 7.41
N GLU A 67 -9.76 5.85 8.65
CA GLU A 67 -9.04 6.97 9.23
C GLU A 67 -7.55 6.65 9.43
N ASP A 68 -7.26 5.47 9.95
CA ASP A 68 -5.88 5.07 10.27
C ASP A 68 -5.37 3.90 9.44
N VAL A 69 -6.26 3.27 8.68
CA VAL A 69 -5.91 2.05 7.93
C VAL A 69 -6.52 2.07 6.54
N ILE A 70 -5.88 1.32 5.65
CA ILE A 70 -6.43 1.02 4.33
C ILE A 70 -6.55 -0.50 4.26
N LEU A 71 -7.74 -0.98 3.96
CA LEU A 71 -8.00 -2.41 3.84
C LEU A 71 -7.90 -2.83 2.37
N ILE A 72 -7.13 -3.87 2.12
CA ILE A 72 -6.94 -4.37 0.76
C ILE A 72 -7.20 -5.87 0.70
N LYS A 73 -7.56 -6.35 -0.49
CA LYS A 73 -7.77 -7.77 -0.76
C LYS A 73 -6.55 -8.39 -1.41
N LYS A 74 -5.42 -8.32 -0.74
CA LYS A 74 -4.18 -8.89 -1.24
C LYS A 74 -3.42 -9.51 -0.08
N ASN A 75 -2.84 -10.69 -0.32
CA ASN A 75 -1.99 -11.34 0.67
C ASN A 75 -0.60 -10.73 0.72
#